data_c3e356c3d19ba9376706185843f3d10f
#
_entry.id   c3e356c3d19ba9376706185843f3d10f
#
_cell.length_a   1.000
_cell.length_b   1.000
_cell.length_c   1.000
_cell.angle_alpha   90.00
_cell.angle_beta   90.00
_cell.angle_gamma   90.00
#
_symmetry.space_group_name_H-M   'P 1'
#
loop_
_entity.id
_entity.type
_entity.pdbx_description
1 polymer ?
#
loop_
_entity_poly.entity_id
_entity_poly.type
_entity_poly.pdbx_seq_one_letter_code
_entity_poly.pdbx_strand_id
1 'polypeptide(L)'
;MQGFLSLAKNFEYVIETAIFIALGALTGIFTGLIPGIHPNTVVFTLLPFYFVLNPEFAVFMAFVSGLGVSHTLHDFLPALFLNAPEAESALSSLPGLDMVNDGKGRKAFVLTLVGGLSSVFVFVLSMPLLFLVLKDVYTLIEPAMAYILVFFLIFILLESDSTKDALLISVLSGSLGMITLNSSFGQQFILMPVFGGLFAAPSLIYSLSRDFEIPDQKESFIIELDRIKGGFTGFLAGLLAGTIPGIGAAVSTSFLTPLMDESSEDFITGLGGVNTSDILIAFLALFLIGSPRTGSSVALQTISEVRFLLQAFQVYLL
;
A
#
# COMPACT_ATOMS: atom_id res chain seq x y z
N MET A 1 -43.27 14.38 -0.50
CA MET A 1 -42.80 13.71 -1.72
C MET A 1 -41.33 13.97 -2.00
N GLN A 2 -40.82 15.21 -1.97
CA GLN A 2 -39.40 15.52 -2.18
C GLN A 2 -38.47 14.88 -1.14
N GLY A 3 -38.81 14.84 0.15
CA GLY A 3 -38.01 14.20 1.19
C GLY A 3 -37.91 12.68 1.04
N PHE A 4 -38.97 12.02 0.58
CA PHE A 4 -38.97 10.58 0.31
C PHE A 4 -38.07 10.22 -0.89
N LEU A 5 -38.12 11.03 -1.95
CA LEU A 5 -37.25 10.85 -3.12
C LEU A 5 -35.77 11.09 -2.79
N SER A 6 -35.47 12.04 -1.90
CA SER A 6 -34.10 12.27 -1.41
C SER A 6 -33.59 11.09 -0.57
N LEU A 7 -34.42 10.53 0.31
CA LEU A 7 -34.09 9.35 1.10
C LEU A 7 -33.85 8.11 0.22
N ALA A 8 -34.71 7.91 -0.79
CA ALA A 8 -34.55 6.79 -1.73
C ALA A 8 -33.25 6.89 -2.54
N LYS A 9 -32.91 8.08 -3.05
CA LYS A 9 -31.62 8.31 -3.75
C LYS A 9 -30.41 8.07 -2.83
N ASN A 10 -30.45 8.54 -1.59
CA ASN A 10 -29.37 8.31 -0.64
C ASN A 10 -29.20 6.82 -0.33
N PHE A 11 -30.30 6.08 -0.22
CA PHE A 11 -30.27 4.65 0.03
C PHE A 11 -29.71 3.87 -1.18
N GLU A 12 -30.12 4.22 -2.39
CA GLU A 12 -29.59 3.65 -3.64
C GLU A 12 -28.07 3.88 -3.75
N TYR A 13 -27.62 5.09 -3.48
CA TYR A 13 -26.20 5.45 -3.46
C TYR A 13 -25.38 4.66 -2.44
N VAL A 14 -25.93 4.45 -1.24
CA VAL A 14 -25.26 3.63 -0.21
C VAL A 14 -25.14 2.17 -0.64
N ILE A 15 -26.19 1.61 -1.25
CA ILE A 15 -26.17 0.23 -1.76
C ILE A 15 -25.14 0.11 -2.90
N GLU A 16 -25.16 1.02 -3.85
CA GLU A 16 -24.22 1.04 -4.97
C GLU A 16 -22.78 1.11 -4.47
N THR A 17 -22.48 2.02 -3.55
CA THR A 17 -21.17 2.14 -2.91
C THR A 17 -20.74 0.85 -2.22
N ALA A 18 -21.63 0.21 -1.47
CA ALA A 18 -21.34 -1.05 -0.78
C ALA A 18 -21.06 -2.20 -1.78
N ILE A 19 -21.80 -2.27 -2.88
CA ILE A 19 -21.57 -3.26 -3.95
C ILE A 19 -20.19 -3.04 -4.57
N PHE A 20 -19.81 -1.80 -4.88
CA PHE A 20 -18.53 -1.50 -5.49
C PHE A 20 -17.36 -1.76 -4.54
N ILE A 21 -17.49 -1.47 -3.23
CA ILE A 21 -16.52 -1.90 -2.21
C ILE A 21 -16.35 -3.42 -2.23
N ALA A 22 -17.45 -4.18 -2.25
CA ALA A 22 -17.41 -5.63 -2.25
C ALA A 22 -16.78 -6.20 -3.54
N LEU A 23 -17.10 -5.63 -4.70
CA LEU A 23 -16.47 -6.00 -5.98
C LEU A 23 -14.98 -5.67 -5.98
N GLY A 24 -14.60 -4.51 -5.46
CA GLY A 24 -13.20 -4.14 -5.26
C GLY A 24 -12.49 -5.14 -4.33
N ALA A 25 -13.09 -5.45 -3.19
CA ALA A 25 -12.53 -6.42 -2.24
C ALA A 25 -12.34 -7.81 -2.85
N LEU A 26 -13.33 -8.30 -3.60
CA LEU A 26 -13.20 -9.57 -4.33
C LEU A 26 -12.06 -9.52 -5.34
N THR A 27 -11.94 -8.45 -6.11
CA THR A 27 -10.83 -8.25 -7.04
C THR A 27 -9.50 -8.20 -6.29
N GLY A 28 -9.47 -7.56 -5.11
CA GLY A 28 -8.30 -7.48 -4.23
C GLY A 28 -7.84 -8.83 -3.70
N ILE A 29 -8.76 -9.75 -3.38
CA ILE A 29 -8.41 -11.13 -3.04
C ILE A 29 -7.64 -11.79 -4.20
N PHE A 30 -8.15 -11.69 -5.42
CA PHE A 30 -7.47 -12.29 -6.59
C PHE A 30 -6.10 -11.66 -6.83
N THR A 31 -5.99 -10.34 -6.80
CA THR A 31 -4.71 -9.66 -7.03
C THR A 31 -3.71 -9.94 -5.91
N GLY A 32 -4.14 -10.02 -4.66
CA GLY A 32 -3.25 -10.35 -3.54
C GLY A 32 -2.79 -11.81 -3.52
N LEU A 33 -3.57 -12.74 -4.09
CA LEU A 33 -3.19 -14.15 -4.17
C LEU A 33 -2.30 -14.48 -5.38
N ILE A 34 -2.29 -13.64 -6.41
CA ILE A 34 -1.55 -13.88 -7.65
C ILE A 34 -0.35 -12.92 -7.71
N PRO A 35 0.88 -13.40 -7.43
CA PRO A 35 2.07 -12.56 -7.49
C PRO A 35 2.20 -11.83 -8.83
N GLY A 36 2.50 -10.55 -8.78
CA GLY A 36 2.72 -9.72 -9.97
C GLY A 36 1.46 -9.03 -10.53
N ILE A 37 0.27 -9.28 -9.97
CA ILE A 37 -0.95 -8.54 -10.31
C ILE A 37 -1.25 -7.52 -9.20
N HIS A 38 -0.68 -6.34 -9.34
CA HIS A 38 -0.83 -5.27 -8.35
C HIS A 38 -2.13 -4.45 -8.59
N PRO A 39 -2.78 -3.89 -7.54
CA PRO A 39 -3.95 -3.01 -7.64
C PRO A 39 -3.76 -1.86 -8.64
N ASN A 40 -2.57 -1.27 -8.70
CA ASN A 40 -2.26 -0.22 -9.65
C ASN A 40 -2.52 -0.63 -11.10
N THR A 41 -2.10 -1.85 -11.48
CA THR A 41 -2.31 -2.39 -12.84
C THR A 41 -3.80 -2.53 -13.14
N VAL A 42 -4.59 -3.02 -12.18
CA VAL A 42 -6.04 -3.16 -12.34
C VAL A 42 -6.69 -1.79 -12.52
N VAL A 43 -6.36 -0.83 -11.65
CA VAL A 43 -6.96 0.52 -11.71
C VAL A 43 -6.62 1.22 -13.02
N PHE A 44 -5.35 1.16 -13.47
CA PHE A 44 -4.96 1.72 -14.78
C PHE A 44 -5.65 1.02 -15.95
N THR A 45 -5.85 -0.29 -15.89
CA THR A 45 -6.59 -1.04 -16.92
C THR A 45 -8.06 -0.64 -16.95
N LEU A 46 -8.66 -0.32 -15.81
CA LEU A 46 -10.05 0.13 -15.71
C LEU A 46 -10.25 1.60 -16.07
N LEU A 47 -9.19 2.40 -16.11
CA LEU A 47 -9.28 3.84 -16.36
C LEU A 47 -10.01 4.21 -17.68
N PRO A 48 -9.75 3.59 -18.85
CA PRO A 48 -10.53 3.84 -20.06
C PRO A 48 -12.01 3.49 -19.91
N PHE A 49 -12.32 2.38 -19.21
CA PHE A 49 -13.71 1.97 -18.97
C PHE A 49 -14.44 2.94 -18.04
N TYR A 50 -13.73 3.55 -17.07
CA TYR A 50 -14.29 4.59 -16.23
C TYR A 50 -14.86 5.76 -17.07
N PHE A 51 -14.11 6.25 -18.07
CA PHE A 51 -14.55 7.34 -18.93
C PHE A 51 -15.70 6.97 -19.87
N VAL A 52 -15.81 5.69 -20.25
CA VAL A 52 -16.92 5.19 -21.09
C VAL A 52 -18.19 5.00 -20.26
N LEU A 53 -18.08 4.37 -19.10
CA LEU A 53 -19.21 4.04 -18.23
C LEU A 53 -19.66 5.22 -17.37
N ASN A 54 -18.74 6.16 -17.12
CA ASN A 54 -18.92 7.38 -16.34
C ASN A 54 -19.65 7.17 -14.99
N PRO A 55 -19.19 6.21 -14.16
CA PRO A 55 -19.78 6.03 -12.84
C PRO A 55 -19.50 7.25 -11.95
N GLU A 56 -20.24 7.37 -10.85
CA GLU A 56 -19.91 8.37 -9.83
C GLU A 56 -18.48 8.17 -9.32
N PHE A 57 -17.73 9.28 -9.20
CA PHE A 57 -16.31 9.22 -8.79
C PHE A 57 -16.13 8.57 -7.42
N ALA A 58 -17.02 8.88 -6.46
CA ALA A 58 -16.94 8.31 -5.13
C ALA A 58 -17.25 6.79 -5.12
N VAL A 59 -18.12 6.32 -6.01
CA VAL A 59 -18.42 4.89 -6.18
C VAL A 59 -17.19 4.15 -6.75
N PHE A 60 -16.53 4.74 -7.76
CA PHE A 60 -15.30 4.16 -8.29
C PHE A 60 -14.16 4.17 -7.26
N MET A 61 -14.04 5.24 -6.49
CA MET A 61 -13.12 5.30 -5.35
C MET A 61 -13.38 4.21 -4.32
N ALA A 62 -14.66 3.94 -4.03
CA ALA A 62 -15.06 2.88 -3.10
C ALA A 62 -14.56 1.51 -3.61
N PHE A 63 -14.70 1.25 -4.93
CA PHE A 63 -14.11 0.06 -5.56
C PHE A 63 -12.59 0.01 -5.39
N VAL A 64 -11.88 1.10 -5.71
CA VAL A 64 -10.41 1.17 -5.63
C VAL A 64 -9.93 0.98 -4.18
N SER A 65 -10.65 1.54 -3.21
CA SER A 65 -10.34 1.37 -1.78
C SER A 65 -10.55 -0.08 -1.32
N GLY A 66 -11.66 -0.70 -1.71
CA GLY A 66 -11.92 -2.12 -1.44
C GLY A 66 -10.88 -3.04 -2.05
N LEU A 67 -10.50 -2.77 -3.32
CA LEU A 67 -9.44 -3.47 -4.03
C LEU A 67 -8.11 -3.36 -3.29
N GLY A 68 -7.69 -2.16 -2.94
CA GLY A 68 -6.41 -1.91 -2.30
C GLY A 68 -6.31 -2.56 -0.91
N VAL A 69 -7.29 -2.30 -0.04
CA VAL A 69 -7.30 -2.89 1.32
C VAL A 69 -7.35 -4.41 1.27
N SER A 70 -8.19 -4.99 0.42
CA SER A 70 -8.28 -6.45 0.32
C SER A 70 -6.99 -7.07 -0.25
N HIS A 71 -6.36 -6.43 -1.23
CA HIS A 71 -5.08 -6.87 -1.77
C HIS A 71 -4.01 -6.92 -0.66
N THR A 72 -3.84 -5.83 0.09
CA THR A 72 -2.81 -5.72 1.15
C THR A 72 -3.04 -6.68 2.33
N LEU A 73 -4.23 -7.22 2.48
CA LEU A 73 -4.51 -8.29 3.45
C LEU A 73 -4.16 -9.69 2.91
N HIS A 74 -4.12 -9.90 1.60
CA HIS A 74 -3.93 -11.20 0.98
C HIS A 74 -2.56 -11.42 0.34
N ASP A 75 -1.82 -10.37 -0.03
CA ASP A 75 -0.50 -10.44 -0.66
C ASP A 75 0.57 -11.07 0.24
N PHE A 76 0.34 -11.11 1.55
CA PHE A 76 1.17 -11.86 2.48
C PHE A 76 1.11 -13.38 2.29
N LEU A 77 0.04 -13.94 1.70
CA LEU A 77 -0.02 -15.39 1.45
C LEU A 77 1.06 -15.86 0.49
N PRO A 78 1.19 -15.33 -0.73
CA PRO A 78 2.30 -15.70 -1.60
C PRO A 78 3.66 -15.26 -1.05
N ALA A 79 3.73 -14.14 -0.32
CA ALA A 79 4.97 -13.70 0.31
C ALA A 79 5.49 -14.73 1.33
N LEU A 80 4.61 -15.23 2.21
CA LEU A 80 4.95 -16.15 3.28
C LEU A 80 5.17 -17.59 2.78
N PHE A 81 4.26 -18.09 1.93
CA PHE A 81 4.23 -19.51 1.56
C PHE A 81 4.94 -19.83 0.25
N LEU A 82 5.06 -18.87 -0.67
CA LEU A 82 5.74 -19.04 -1.96
C LEU A 82 7.09 -18.31 -2.03
N ASN A 83 7.45 -17.59 -0.98
CA ASN A 83 8.61 -16.70 -0.97
C ASN A 83 8.63 -15.75 -2.19
N ALA A 84 7.45 -15.25 -2.53
CA ALA A 84 7.21 -14.33 -3.65
C ALA A 84 6.64 -13.00 -3.14
N PRO A 85 7.39 -12.24 -2.32
CA PRO A 85 6.92 -10.98 -1.77
C PRO A 85 6.87 -9.89 -2.85
N GLU A 86 5.93 -8.97 -2.71
CA GLU A 86 5.96 -7.68 -3.38
C GLU A 86 6.90 -6.71 -2.63
N ALA A 87 7.15 -5.53 -3.18
CA ALA A 87 8.09 -4.57 -2.57
C ALA A 87 7.67 -4.17 -1.15
N GLU A 88 6.38 -4.05 -0.92
CA GLU A 88 5.77 -3.66 0.35
C GLU A 88 5.85 -4.77 1.41
N SER A 89 5.73 -6.02 1.01
CA SER A 89 5.77 -7.19 1.89
C SER A 89 7.15 -7.86 1.98
N ALA A 90 8.18 -7.31 1.28
CA ALA A 90 9.51 -7.93 1.18
C ALA A 90 10.20 -8.14 2.53
N LEU A 91 9.99 -7.23 3.50
CA LEU A 91 10.57 -7.39 4.84
C LEU A 91 9.96 -8.55 5.64
N SER A 92 8.77 -9.03 5.27
CA SER A 92 8.15 -10.18 5.92
C SER A 92 8.80 -11.51 5.54
N SER A 93 9.57 -11.55 4.45
CA SER A 93 10.08 -12.80 3.88
C SER A 93 11.01 -13.57 4.82
N LEU A 94 11.88 -12.92 5.59
CA LEU A 94 12.77 -13.61 6.52
C LEU A 94 12.03 -14.11 7.78
N PRO A 95 11.47 -13.26 8.65
CA PRO A 95 10.79 -13.75 9.87
C PRO A 95 9.53 -14.55 9.55
N GLY A 96 8.85 -14.24 8.45
CA GLY A 96 7.69 -15.00 7.99
C GLY A 96 8.05 -16.39 7.50
N LEU A 97 9.14 -16.52 6.74
CA LEU A 97 9.64 -17.82 6.27
C LEU A 97 10.10 -18.70 7.44
N ASP A 98 10.74 -18.13 8.45
CA ASP A 98 11.13 -18.86 9.66
C ASP A 98 9.88 -19.39 10.39
N MET A 99 8.83 -18.58 10.49
CA MET A 99 7.55 -19.03 11.06
C MET A 99 6.89 -20.14 10.22
N VAL A 100 6.94 -20.07 8.88
CA VAL A 100 6.43 -21.13 8.00
C VAL A 100 7.22 -22.41 8.19
N ASN A 101 8.55 -22.33 8.24
CA ASN A 101 9.46 -23.48 8.45
C ASN A 101 9.23 -24.12 9.83
N ASP A 102 8.86 -23.36 10.85
CA ASP A 102 8.48 -23.84 12.18
C ASP A 102 7.06 -24.46 12.23
N GLY A 103 6.35 -24.49 11.09
CA GLY A 103 4.96 -24.92 11.03
C GLY A 103 3.96 -23.90 11.58
N LYS A 104 4.35 -22.62 11.69
CA LYS A 104 3.53 -21.51 12.22
C LYS A 104 3.05 -20.55 11.14
N GLY A 105 3.11 -20.91 9.87
CA GLY A 105 2.77 -20.01 8.75
C GLY A 105 1.32 -19.53 8.78
N ARG A 106 0.37 -20.39 9.21
CA ARG A 106 -1.03 -19.96 9.42
C ARG A 106 -1.12 -18.86 10.49
N LYS A 107 -0.38 -19.01 11.60
CA LYS A 107 -0.31 -17.97 12.63
C LYS A 107 0.30 -16.68 12.06
N ALA A 108 1.39 -16.77 11.31
CA ALA A 108 2.02 -15.62 10.67
C ALA A 108 1.03 -14.86 9.78
N PHE A 109 0.31 -15.56 8.91
CA PHE A 109 -0.72 -14.93 8.06
C PHE A 109 -1.84 -14.27 8.87
N VAL A 110 -2.36 -14.93 9.92
CA VAL A 110 -3.41 -14.33 10.74
C VAL A 110 -2.89 -13.11 11.51
N LEU A 111 -1.62 -13.07 11.91
CA LEU A 111 -1.00 -11.89 12.52
C LEU A 111 -0.94 -10.72 11.53
N THR A 112 -0.63 -10.95 10.24
CA THR A 112 -0.71 -9.86 9.24
C THR A 112 -2.13 -9.34 9.08
N LEU A 113 -3.15 -10.23 9.10
CA LEU A 113 -4.56 -9.81 9.08
C LEU A 113 -4.94 -8.99 10.32
N VAL A 114 -4.50 -9.41 11.52
CA VAL A 114 -4.73 -8.65 12.76
C VAL A 114 -4.10 -7.27 12.67
N GLY A 115 -2.87 -7.19 12.17
CA GLY A 115 -2.17 -5.93 11.93
C GLY A 115 -2.92 -5.01 10.96
N GLY A 116 -3.28 -5.54 9.79
CA GLY A 116 -4.01 -4.81 8.77
C GLY A 116 -5.38 -4.32 9.25
N LEU A 117 -6.19 -5.21 9.83
CA LEU A 117 -7.53 -4.84 10.32
C LEU A 117 -7.48 -3.87 11.50
N SER A 118 -6.52 -4.02 12.42
CA SER A 118 -6.35 -3.07 13.52
C SER A 118 -5.88 -1.71 13.02
N SER A 119 -5.02 -1.66 11.99
CA SER A 119 -4.61 -0.39 11.38
C SER A 119 -5.76 0.31 10.65
N VAL A 120 -6.65 -0.42 9.99
CA VAL A 120 -7.90 0.12 9.43
C VAL A 120 -8.76 0.73 10.54
N PHE A 121 -8.91 0.02 11.66
CA PHE A 121 -9.67 0.54 12.80
C PHE A 121 -9.06 1.82 13.37
N VAL A 122 -7.74 1.86 13.55
CA VAL A 122 -7.02 3.06 14.01
C VAL A 122 -7.16 4.19 12.99
N PHE A 123 -7.07 3.90 11.68
CA PHE A 123 -7.29 4.88 10.62
C PHE A 123 -8.67 5.53 10.72
N VAL A 124 -9.72 4.72 10.84
CA VAL A 124 -11.10 5.22 10.95
C VAL A 124 -11.27 6.11 12.20
N LEU A 125 -10.74 5.69 13.35
CA LEU A 125 -10.81 6.49 14.57
C LEU A 125 -9.99 7.79 14.48
N SER A 126 -8.83 7.76 13.82
CA SER A 126 -7.97 8.94 13.66
C SER A 126 -8.43 9.88 12.54
N MET A 127 -9.35 9.45 11.68
CA MET A 127 -9.77 10.20 10.50
C MET A 127 -10.21 11.64 10.79
N PRO A 128 -11.02 11.94 11.83
CA PRO A 128 -11.37 13.33 12.15
C PRO A 128 -10.16 14.20 12.49
N LEU A 129 -9.19 13.64 13.22
CA LEU A 129 -7.94 14.33 13.56
C LEU A 129 -7.08 14.53 12.31
N LEU A 130 -6.92 13.50 11.49
CA LEU A 130 -6.15 13.59 10.24
C LEU A 130 -6.74 14.65 9.29
N PHE A 131 -8.05 14.74 9.17
CA PHE A 131 -8.69 15.80 8.39
C PHE A 131 -8.36 17.20 8.88
N LEU A 132 -8.22 17.38 10.18
CA LEU A 132 -7.91 18.68 10.78
C LEU A 132 -6.44 19.07 10.65
N VAL A 133 -5.52 18.10 10.77
CA VAL A 133 -4.10 18.44 10.96
C VAL A 133 -3.19 18.03 9.80
N LEU A 134 -3.55 17.04 8.97
CA LEU A 134 -2.64 16.44 8.01
C LEU A 134 -2.13 17.45 6.98
N LYS A 135 -3.02 18.28 6.46
CA LYS A 135 -2.66 19.32 5.48
C LYS A 135 -1.70 20.36 6.08
N ASP A 136 -1.99 20.84 7.28
CA ASP A 136 -1.19 21.87 7.94
C ASP A 136 0.19 21.32 8.32
N VAL A 137 0.24 20.10 8.87
CA VAL A 137 1.48 19.41 9.18
C VAL A 137 2.29 19.19 7.90
N TYR A 138 1.66 18.71 6.83
CA TYR A 138 2.36 18.51 5.56
C TYR A 138 2.94 19.82 5.01
N THR A 139 2.16 20.89 5.01
CA THR A 139 2.64 22.23 4.55
C THR A 139 3.81 22.73 5.38
N LEU A 140 3.85 22.41 6.68
CA LEU A 140 4.96 22.77 7.56
C LEU A 140 6.24 21.98 7.24
N ILE A 141 6.13 20.69 6.92
CA ILE A 141 7.28 19.81 6.66
C ILE A 141 7.73 19.82 5.19
N GLU A 142 6.87 20.20 4.25
CA GLU A 142 7.15 20.20 2.81
C GLU A 142 8.44 20.95 2.43
N PRO A 143 8.73 22.16 2.96
CA PRO A 143 9.99 22.85 2.67
C PRO A 143 11.24 22.10 3.15
N ALA A 144 11.10 21.25 4.15
CA ALA A 144 12.17 20.43 4.73
C ALA A 144 12.26 19.03 4.10
N MET A 145 11.41 18.70 3.11
CA MET A 145 11.25 17.33 2.60
C MET A 145 12.57 16.72 2.13
N ALA A 146 13.41 17.48 1.41
CA ALA A 146 14.71 16.99 0.96
C ALA A 146 15.63 16.58 2.13
N TYR A 147 15.62 17.34 3.23
CA TYR A 147 16.41 17.02 4.41
C TYR A 147 15.84 15.79 5.15
N ILE A 148 14.52 15.66 5.19
CA ILE A 148 13.84 14.50 5.77
C ILE A 148 14.23 13.24 4.98
N LEU A 149 14.22 13.27 3.64
CA LEU A 149 14.62 12.14 2.80
C LEU A 149 16.10 11.77 2.98
N VAL A 150 16.98 12.78 3.05
CA VAL A 150 18.41 12.54 3.34
C VAL A 150 18.60 11.94 4.74
N PHE A 151 17.84 12.38 5.74
CA PHE A 151 17.85 11.80 7.08
C PHE A 151 17.47 10.31 7.03
N PHE A 152 16.38 9.94 6.36
CA PHE A 152 15.98 8.53 6.22
C PHE A 152 17.01 7.71 5.45
N LEU A 153 17.62 8.26 4.40
CA LEU A 153 18.70 7.60 3.68
C LEU A 153 19.89 7.32 4.58
N ILE A 154 20.34 8.32 5.35
CA ILE A 154 21.46 8.15 6.31
C ILE A 154 21.08 7.14 7.38
N PHE A 155 19.85 7.18 7.90
CA PHE A 155 19.37 6.21 8.87
C PHE A 155 19.47 4.78 8.35
N ILE A 156 18.97 4.49 7.14
CA ILE A 156 19.07 3.16 6.52
C ILE A 156 20.53 2.73 6.32
N LEU A 157 21.40 3.66 5.89
CA LEU A 157 22.82 3.35 5.70
C LEU A 157 23.51 2.96 7.01
N LEU A 158 23.14 3.62 8.11
CA LEU A 158 23.72 3.35 9.43
C LEU A 158 23.16 2.08 10.10
N GLU A 159 21.91 1.75 9.83
CA GLU A 159 21.23 0.57 10.36
C GLU A 159 21.62 -0.72 9.60
N SER A 160 22.20 -0.59 8.42
CA SER A 160 22.60 -1.73 7.60
C SER A 160 23.81 -2.47 8.19
N ASP A 161 23.79 -3.81 8.15
CA ASP A 161 24.91 -4.69 8.55
C ASP A 161 26.23 -4.35 7.86
N SER A 162 26.16 -3.86 6.61
CA SER A 162 27.29 -3.40 5.83
C SER A 162 27.03 -2.03 5.23
N THR A 163 27.44 -0.98 5.90
CA THR A 163 27.31 0.41 5.42
C THR A 163 27.95 0.63 4.05
N LYS A 164 29.04 -0.08 3.73
CA LYS A 164 29.71 0.04 2.42
C LYS A 164 28.83 -0.50 1.29
N ASP A 165 28.23 -1.68 1.49
CA ASP A 165 27.36 -2.30 0.50
C ASP A 165 26.05 -1.51 0.36
N ALA A 166 25.49 -1.04 1.46
CA ALA A 166 24.33 -0.19 1.47
C ALA A 166 24.58 1.13 0.71
N LEU A 167 25.75 1.77 0.92
CA LEU A 167 26.15 2.96 0.18
C LEU A 167 26.30 2.67 -1.32
N LEU A 168 26.97 1.56 -1.68
CA LEU A 168 27.12 1.15 -3.08
C LEU A 168 25.75 0.94 -3.74
N ILE A 169 24.85 0.20 -3.08
CA ILE A 169 23.48 -0.04 -3.58
C ILE A 169 22.71 1.29 -3.72
N SER A 170 22.84 2.19 -2.74
CA SER A 170 22.19 3.49 -2.78
C SER A 170 22.67 4.35 -3.96
N VAL A 171 23.98 4.38 -4.22
CA VAL A 171 24.57 5.08 -5.36
C VAL A 171 24.11 4.48 -6.68
N LEU A 172 24.13 3.14 -6.81
CA LEU A 172 23.68 2.46 -8.02
C LEU A 172 22.20 2.67 -8.27
N SER A 173 21.36 2.56 -7.22
CA SER A 173 19.90 2.79 -7.31
C SER A 173 19.59 4.24 -7.66
N GLY A 174 20.28 5.19 -7.03
CA GLY A 174 20.13 6.62 -7.34
C GLY A 174 20.54 6.94 -8.78
N SER A 175 21.67 6.37 -9.27
CA SER A 175 22.12 6.52 -10.65
C SER A 175 21.10 5.92 -11.64
N LEU A 176 20.58 4.72 -11.35
CA LEU A 176 19.53 4.09 -12.15
C LEU A 176 18.26 4.95 -12.16
N GLY A 177 17.86 5.47 -10.99
CA GLY A 177 16.72 6.37 -10.88
C GLY A 177 16.90 7.65 -11.72
N MET A 178 18.09 8.27 -11.67
CA MET A 178 18.38 9.44 -12.51
C MET A 178 18.30 9.13 -14.00
N ILE A 179 18.80 7.99 -14.45
CA ILE A 179 18.75 7.58 -15.85
C ILE A 179 17.31 7.30 -16.29
N THR A 180 16.57 6.54 -15.49
CA THR A 180 15.22 6.08 -15.84
C THR A 180 14.20 7.22 -15.78
N LEU A 181 14.22 8.04 -14.72
CA LEU A 181 13.25 9.11 -14.53
C LEU A 181 13.48 10.31 -15.49
N ASN A 182 14.70 10.48 -16.00
CA ASN A 182 15.02 11.51 -17.01
C ASN A 182 15.00 10.95 -18.44
N SER A 183 14.57 9.70 -18.65
CA SER A 183 14.45 9.15 -19.99
C SER A 183 13.27 9.77 -20.76
N SER A 184 13.30 9.70 -22.09
CA SER A 184 12.20 10.14 -22.95
C SER A 184 10.96 9.26 -22.90
N PHE A 185 11.04 8.10 -22.24
CA PHE A 185 9.89 7.25 -21.95
C PHE A 185 9.12 7.80 -20.74
N GLY A 186 7.79 7.82 -20.81
CA GLY A 186 6.98 8.25 -19.67
C GLY A 186 7.26 7.40 -18.42
N GLN A 187 7.28 8.03 -17.25
CA GLN A 187 7.63 7.36 -15.98
C GLN A 187 6.81 6.08 -15.74
N GLN A 188 5.53 6.09 -16.10
CA GLN A 188 4.65 4.94 -15.97
C GLN A 188 5.09 3.72 -16.80
N PHE A 189 5.77 3.94 -17.94
CA PHE A 189 6.23 2.85 -18.79
C PHE A 189 7.60 2.32 -18.38
N ILE A 190 8.41 3.12 -17.69
CA ILE A 190 9.77 2.74 -17.33
C ILE A 190 9.87 2.13 -15.94
N LEU A 191 9.03 2.57 -15.00
CA LEU A 191 9.05 2.05 -13.62
C LEU A 191 8.61 0.59 -13.57
N MET A 192 7.63 0.18 -14.38
CA MET A 192 7.17 -1.20 -14.42
C MET A 192 8.28 -2.21 -14.77
N PRO A 193 9.04 -2.06 -15.90
CA PRO A 193 10.14 -2.97 -16.20
C PRO A 193 11.32 -2.85 -15.22
N VAL A 194 11.56 -1.67 -14.64
CA VAL A 194 12.62 -1.51 -13.62
C VAL A 194 12.28 -2.31 -12.36
N PHE A 195 11.09 -2.12 -11.79
CA PHE A 195 10.70 -2.87 -10.60
C PHE A 195 10.45 -4.34 -10.90
N GLY A 196 9.80 -4.67 -12.02
CA GLY A 196 9.62 -6.03 -12.46
C GLY A 196 10.94 -6.77 -12.68
N GLY A 197 11.92 -6.12 -13.30
CA GLY A 197 13.23 -6.70 -13.58
C GLY A 197 14.14 -6.80 -12.35
N LEU A 198 14.07 -5.86 -11.41
CA LEU A 198 14.93 -5.87 -10.21
C LEU A 198 14.37 -6.72 -9.07
N PHE A 199 13.05 -6.82 -8.93
CA PHE A 199 12.43 -7.49 -7.79
C PHE A 199 11.62 -8.73 -8.22
N ALA A 200 10.62 -8.58 -9.09
CA ALA A 200 9.73 -9.68 -9.41
C ALA A 200 10.43 -10.81 -10.19
N ALA A 201 11.18 -10.49 -11.24
CA ALA A 201 11.83 -11.52 -12.06
C ALA A 201 12.91 -12.31 -11.29
N PRO A 202 13.84 -11.70 -10.52
CA PRO A 202 14.79 -12.45 -9.69
C PRO A 202 14.10 -13.32 -8.65
N SER A 203 13.05 -12.83 -7.98
CA SER A 203 12.30 -13.59 -6.97
C SER A 203 11.62 -14.81 -7.59
N LEU A 204 10.99 -14.65 -8.76
CA LEU A 204 10.36 -15.76 -9.48
C LEU A 204 11.40 -16.78 -9.96
N ILE A 205 12.54 -16.34 -10.53
CA ILE A 205 13.62 -17.24 -10.98
C ILE A 205 14.19 -18.00 -9.79
N TYR A 206 14.41 -17.33 -8.67
CA TYR A 206 14.89 -17.96 -7.45
C TYR A 206 13.89 -18.99 -6.90
N SER A 207 12.61 -18.66 -6.86
CA SER A 207 11.54 -19.56 -6.44
C SER A 207 11.44 -20.81 -7.34
N LEU A 208 11.54 -20.63 -8.66
CA LEU A 208 11.53 -21.74 -9.63
C LEU A 208 12.78 -22.62 -9.57
N SER A 209 13.89 -22.11 -9.05
CA SER A 209 15.18 -22.87 -8.95
C SER A 209 15.29 -23.73 -7.70
N ARG A 210 14.32 -23.68 -6.80
CA ARG A 210 14.31 -24.45 -5.56
C ARG A 210 13.07 -25.32 -5.45
N ASP A 211 13.28 -26.59 -5.10
CA ASP A 211 12.21 -27.45 -4.58
C ASP A 211 11.86 -26.94 -3.18
N PHE A 212 10.79 -26.15 -3.07
CA PHE A 212 10.32 -25.63 -1.80
C PHE A 212 9.17 -26.52 -1.31
N GLU A 213 9.47 -27.35 -0.31
CA GLU A 213 8.45 -28.12 0.40
C GLU A 213 7.94 -27.28 1.58
N ILE A 214 6.64 -26.97 1.58
CA ILE A 214 6.01 -26.32 2.71
C ILE A 214 5.80 -27.37 3.80
N PRO A 215 6.45 -27.25 4.98
CA PRO A 215 6.26 -28.21 6.06
C PRO A 215 4.82 -28.20 6.58
N ASP A 216 4.42 -29.29 7.26
CA ASP A 216 3.09 -29.40 7.86
C ASP A 216 2.83 -28.22 8.82
N GLN A 217 1.72 -27.52 8.58
CA GLN A 217 1.34 -26.36 9.36
C GLN A 217 0.46 -26.76 10.56
N LYS A 218 0.78 -26.22 11.74
CA LYS A 218 0.00 -26.43 12.96
C LYS A 218 -1.42 -25.87 12.80
N GLU A 219 -2.42 -26.64 13.16
CA GLU A 219 -3.83 -26.24 13.00
C GLU A 219 -4.31 -25.28 14.10
N SER A 220 -3.77 -25.43 15.31
CA SER A 220 -4.17 -24.62 16.46
C SER A 220 -3.13 -23.59 16.85
N PHE A 221 -3.55 -22.35 17.02
CA PHE A 221 -2.76 -21.27 17.60
C PHE A 221 -3.69 -20.31 18.35
N ILE A 222 -3.12 -19.57 19.30
CA ILE A 222 -3.81 -18.52 20.05
C ILE A 222 -3.20 -17.20 19.62
N ILE A 223 -4.06 -16.22 19.32
CA ILE A 223 -3.65 -14.84 19.09
C ILE A 223 -3.94 -14.08 20.38
N GLU A 224 -2.89 -13.49 20.93
CA GLU A 224 -2.99 -12.66 22.13
C GLU A 224 -3.50 -11.27 21.73
N LEU A 225 -4.38 -10.67 22.55
CA LEU A 225 -4.99 -9.37 22.26
C LEU A 225 -3.98 -8.22 22.30
N ASP A 226 -2.83 -8.38 22.98
CA ASP A 226 -1.77 -7.39 22.99
C ASP A 226 -1.09 -7.20 21.64
N ARG A 227 -1.21 -8.17 20.73
CA ARG A 227 -0.73 -8.06 19.34
C ARG A 227 -1.37 -6.92 18.54
N ILE A 228 -2.49 -6.38 18.98
CA ILE A 228 -3.11 -5.19 18.40
C ILE A 228 -2.16 -3.97 18.46
N LYS A 229 -1.22 -3.94 19.41
CA LYS A 229 -0.19 -2.88 19.46
C LYS A 229 0.65 -2.84 18.18
N GLY A 230 0.99 -4.00 17.61
CA GLY A 230 1.67 -4.07 16.32
C GLY A 230 0.90 -3.38 15.19
N GLY A 231 -0.44 -3.49 15.18
CA GLY A 231 -1.28 -2.76 14.24
C GLY A 231 -1.24 -1.24 14.42
N PHE A 232 -1.12 -0.74 15.66
CA PHE A 232 -0.97 0.69 15.93
C PHE A 232 0.39 1.22 15.44
N THR A 233 1.49 0.53 15.75
CA THR A 233 2.81 0.90 15.24
C THR A 233 2.86 0.78 13.73
N GLY A 234 2.23 -0.25 13.15
CA GLY A 234 2.04 -0.39 11.71
C GLY A 234 1.28 0.78 11.10
N PHE A 235 0.19 1.26 11.74
CA PHE A 235 -0.52 2.45 11.30
C PHE A 235 0.37 3.70 11.30
N LEU A 236 1.20 3.91 12.32
CA LEU A 236 2.14 5.04 12.36
C LEU A 236 3.17 4.96 11.24
N ALA A 237 3.68 3.76 10.95
CA ALA A 237 4.59 3.54 9.82
C ALA A 237 3.91 3.80 8.49
N GLY A 238 2.66 3.34 8.31
CA GLY A 238 1.86 3.62 7.13
C GLY A 238 1.51 5.11 6.98
N LEU A 239 1.35 5.83 8.08
CA LEU A 239 1.18 7.29 8.06
C LEU A 239 2.42 7.98 7.49
N LEU A 240 3.63 7.53 7.85
CA LEU A 240 4.87 8.05 7.24
C LEU A 240 4.96 7.68 5.76
N ALA A 241 4.74 6.40 5.41
CA ALA A 241 4.82 5.90 4.04
C ALA A 241 3.81 6.61 3.11
N GLY A 242 2.56 6.72 3.53
CA GLY A 242 1.48 7.32 2.74
C GLY A 242 1.52 8.85 2.66
N THR A 243 2.32 9.54 3.51
CA THR A 243 2.41 11.01 3.48
C THR A 243 3.73 11.52 2.92
N ILE A 244 4.86 10.88 3.21
CA ILE A 244 6.18 11.37 2.83
C ILE A 244 6.60 10.74 1.50
N PRO A 245 6.83 11.53 0.43
CA PRO A 245 7.22 10.99 -0.87
C PRO A 245 8.58 10.29 -0.79
N GLY A 246 8.69 9.12 -1.43
CA GLY A 246 9.94 8.36 -1.48
C GLY A 246 10.22 7.50 -0.24
N ILE A 247 9.38 7.55 0.79
CA ILE A 247 9.42 6.64 1.91
C ILE A 247 8.33 5.58 1.69
N GLY A 248 8.74 4.37 1.35
CA GLY A 248 7.81 3.24 1.23
C GLY A 248 7.60 2.50 2.56
N ALA A 249 6.72 1.48 2.54
CA ALA A 249 6.39 0.67 3.71
C ALA A 249 7.64 0.05 4.36
N ALA A 250 8.60 -0.44 3.58
CA ALA A 250 9.84 -1.03 4.08
C ALA A 250 10.67 -0.04 4.92
N VAL A 251 10.89 1.18 4.40
CA VAL A 251 11.69 2.22 5.09
C VAL A 251 11.00 2.68 6.37
N SER A 252 9.70 2.94 6.30
CA SER A 252 8.93 3.39 7.47
C SER A 252 8.85 2.32 8.55
N THR A 253 8.73 1.05 8.17
CA THR A 253 8.76 -0.07 9.12
C THR A 253 10.11 -0.16 9.80
N SER A 254 11.22 -0.16 9.04
CA SER A 254 12.57 -0.20 9.62
C SER A 254 12.82 0.94 10.60
N PHE A 255 12.32 2.13 10.29
CA PHE A 255 12.43 3.29 11.19
C PHE A 255 11.64 3.11 12.50
N LEU A 256 10.49 2.45 12.46
CA LEU A 256 9.65 2.22 13.64
C LEU A 256 9.91 0.87 14.32
N THR A 257 10.74 0.00 13.75
CA THR A 257 11.11 -1.29 14.36
C THR A 257 11.56 -1.15 15.82
N PRO A 258 12.35 -0.15 16.24
CA PRO A 258 12.73 0.02 17.63
C PRO A 258 11.56 0.29 18.60
N LEU A 259 10.39 0.66 18.08
CA LEU A 259 9.15 0.85 18.84
C LEU A 259 8.27 -0.41 18.88
N MET A 260 8.63 -1.43 18.11
CA MET A 260 7.99 -2.73 18.13
C MET A 260 8.70 -3.63 19.14
N ASP A 261 7.96 -4.54 19.77
CA ASP A 261 8.59 -5.57 20.60
C ASP A 261 9.50 -6.45 19.73
N GLU A 262 10.58 -6.98 20.31
CA GLU A 262 11.61 -7.77 19.59
C GLU A 262 11.11 -9.14 19.06
N SER A 263 9.80 -9.40 19.17
CA SER A 263 9.23 -10.67 18.71
C SER A 263 8.93 -10.65 17.20
N SER A 264 9.25 -11.74 16.52
CA SER A 264 8.86 -11.94 15.10
C SER A 264 7.36 -11.76 14.89
N GLU A 265 6.53 -12.08 15.89
CA GLU A 265 5.07 -11.98 15.82
C GLU A 265 4.60 -10.52 15.78
N ASP A 266 5.17 -9.64 16.62
CA ASP A 266 4.84 -8.21 16.65
C ASP A 266 5.32 -7.51 15.40
N PHE A 267 6.51 -7.90 14.93
CA PHE A 267 7.05 -7.37 13.68
C PHE A 267 6.14 -7.71 12.47
N ILE A 268 5.72 -8.98 12.34
CA ILE A 268 4.81 -9.40 11.26
C ILE A 268 3.44 -8.73 11.39
N THR A 269 2.93 -8.57 12.61
CA THR A 269 1.68 -7.82 12.84
C THR A 269 1.83 -6.36 12.43
N GLY A 270 2.95 -5.73 12.77
CA GLY A 270 3.29 -4.37 12.35
C GLY A 270 3.34 -4.22 10.82
N LEU A 271 3.99 -5.16 10.13
CA LEU A 271 4.06 -5.17 8.67
C LEU A 271 2.67 -5.24 8.01
N GLY A 272 1.78 -6.11 8.50
CA GLY A 272 0.39 -6.13 8.05
C GLY A 272 -0.31 -4.79 8.24
N GLY A 273 -0.05 -4.12 9.37
CA GLY A 273 -0.57 -2.78 9.66
C GLY A 273 -0.04 -1.71 8.71
N VAL A 274 1.26 -1.70 8.43
CA VAL A 274 1.90 -0.74 7.51
C VAL A 274 1.31 -0.88 6.12
N ASN A 275 1.33 -2.09 5.57
CA ASN A 275 0.90 -2.37 4.20
C ASN A 275 -0.55 -1.90 3.96
N THR A 276 -1.44 -2.15 4.92
CA THR A 276 -2.85 -1.75 4.79
C THR A 276 -3.07 -0.27 5.03
N SER A 277 -2.39 0.34 6.02
CA SER A 277 -2.59 1.76 6.33
C SER A 277 -1.93 2.68 5.31
N ASP A 278 -0.81 2.29 4.69
CA ASP A 278 -0.15 3.08 3.64
C ASP A 278 -1.12 3.43 2.51
N ILE A 279 -1.85 2.45 1.99
CA ILE A 279 -2.79 2.69 0.89
C ILE A 279 -3.96 3.60 1.30
N LEU A 280 -4.48 3.46 2.52
CA LEU A 280 -5.55 4.30 3.04
C LEU A 280 -5.09 5.75 3.25
N ILE A 281 -3.89 5.92 3.81
CA ILE A 281 -3.27 7.23 4.01
C ILE A 281 -2.91 7.86 2.66
N ALA A 282 -2.42 7.08 1.68
CA ALA A 282 -2.14 7.58 0.33
C ALA A 282 -3.39 8.15 -0.36
N PHE A 283 -4.55 7.52 -0.19
CA PHE A 283 -5.82 8.07 -0.68
C PHE A 283 -6.22 9.34 0.08
N LEU A 284 -6.09 9.34 1.40
CA LEU A 284 -6.37 10.54 2.21
C LEU A 284 -5.43 11.70 1.83
N ALA A 285 -4.14 11.43 1.62
CA ALA A 285 -3.15 12.41 1.19
C ALA A 285 -3.49 13.00 -0.18
N LEU A 286 -3.97 12.18 -1.12
CA LEU A 286 -4.45 12.68 -2.41
C LEU A 286 -5.54 13.75 -2.23
N PHE A 287 -6.51 13.53 -1.30
CA PHE A 287 -7.58 14.48 -1.07
C PHE A 287 -7.17 15.74 -0.33
N LEU A 288 -6.36 15.59 0.73
CA LEU A 288 -6.04 16.69 1.63
C LEU A 288 -4.83 17.50 1.17
N ILE A 289 -3.86 16.83 0.55
CA ILE A 289 -2.57 17.42 0.15
C ILE A 289 -2.53 17.63 -1.38
N GLY A 290 -3.35 16.89 -2.14
CA GLY A 290 -3.34 16.94 -3.61
C GLY A 290 -2.16 16.20 -4.24
N SER A 291 -1.48 15.34 -3.48
CA SER A 291 -0.27 14.64 -3.92
C SER A 291 -0.47 13.13 -3.91
N PRO A 292 -0.56 12.49 -5.08
CA PRO A 292 -0.71 11.04 -5.18
C PRO A 292 0.57 10.34 -4.72
N ARG A 293 0.42 9.22 -4.00
CA ARG A 293 1.53 8.43 -3.46
C ARG A 293 1.65 7.03 -4.07
N THR A 294 0.56 6.51 -4.61
CA THR A 294 0.48 5.19 -5.24
C THR A 294 0.00 5.31 -6.68
N GLY A 295 0.24 4.29 -7.52
CA GLY A 295 -0.28 4.28 -8.88
C GLY A 295 -1.80 4.38 -8.92
N SER A 296 -2.51 3.76 -7.99
CA SER A 296 -3.97 3.87 -7.87
C SER A 296 -4.40 5.31 -7.55
N SER A 297 -3.68 6.01 -6.68
CA SER A 297 -3.97 7.43 -6.38
C SER A 297 -3.65 8.35 -7.56
N VAL A 298 -2.61 8.05 -8.36
CA VAL A 298 -2.34 8.76 -9.64
C VAL A 298 -3.49 8.59 -10.62
N ALA A 299 -4.03 7.38 -10.77
CA ALA A 299 -5.17 7.13 -11.64
C ALA A 299 -6.43 7.91 -11.18
N LEU A 300 -6.70 7.94 -9.87
CA LEU A 300 -7.80 8.73 -9.28
C LEU A 300 -7.61 10.23 -9.52
N GLN A 301 -6.40 10.74 -9.37
CA GLN A 301 -6.07 12.13 -9.69
C GLN A 301 -6.35 12.44 -11.17
N THR A 302 -5.90 11.58 -12.08
CA THR A 302 -6.13 11.72 -13.52
C THR A 302 -7.63 11.82 -13.83
N ILE A 303 -8.46 11.00 -13.19
CA ILE A 303 -9.92 11.06 -13.34
C ILE A 303 -10.45 12.44 -12.89
N SER A 304 -10.02 12.92 -11.73
CA SER A 304 -10.52 14.20 -11.18
C SER A 304 -10.10 15.37 -12.06
N GLU A 305 -8.90 15.39 -12.58
CA GLU A 305 -8.37 16.42 -13.48
C GLU A 305 -9.13 16.44 -14.82
N VAL A 306 -9.33 15.27 -15.44
CA VAL A 306 -10.08 15.16 -16.70
C VAL A 306 -11.55 15.61 -16.51
N ARG A 307 -12.20 15.21 -15.41
CA ARG A 307 -13.57 15.67 -15.10
C ARG A 307 -13.63 17.17 -14.93
N PHE A 308 -12.69 17.77 -14.21
CA PHE A 308 -12.61 19.21 -14.04
C PHE A 308 -12.45 19.93 -15.38
N LEU A 309 -11.56 19.44 -16.26
CA LEU A 309 -11.37 20.01 -17.60
C LEU A 309 -12.63 19.90 -18.47
N LEU A 310 -13.32 18.74 -18.43
CA LEU A 310 -14.57 18.55 -19.18
C LEU A 310 -15.69 19.49 -18.68
N GLN A 311 -15.81 19.68 -17.37
CA GLN A 311 -16.78 20.61 -16.79
C GLN A 311 -16.44 22.07 -17.16
N ALA A 312 -15.17 22.46 -17.07
CA ALA A 312 -14.73 23.81 -17.49
C ALA A 312 -15.02 24.06 -18.97
N PHE A 313 -14.78 23.05 -19.84
CA PHE A 313 -15.05 23.15 -21.27
C PHE A 313 -16.55 23.28 -21.57
N GLN A 314 -17.40 22.55 -20.84
CA GLN A 314 -18.87 22.69 -20.96
C GLN A 314 -19.36 24.10 -20.59
N VAL A 315 -18.79 24.69 -19.51
CA VAL A 315 -19.12 26.07 -19.12
C VAL A 315 -18.65 27.09 -20.14
N TYR A 316 -17.59 26.81 -20.89
CA TYR A 316 -17.07 27.72 -21.92
C TYR A 316 -17.89 27.71 -23.22
N LEU A 317 -18.67 26.63 -23.45
CA LEU A 317 -19.52 26.46 -24.64
C LEU A 317 -20.97 26.96 -24.45
N LEU A 318 -21.37 27.31 -23.23
CA LEU A 318 -22.66 27.92 -22.87
C LEU A 318 -22.53 29.42 -22.75
#